data_53c122b33fe2f86ce59d1bf3a601c3ee
#
_entry.id   53c122b33fe2f86ce59d1bf3a601c3ee
#
_cell.length_a   1.000
_cell.length_b   1.000
_cell.length_c   1.000
_cell.angle_alpha   90.00
_cell.angle_beta   90.00
_cell.angle_gamma   90.00
#
_symmetry.space_group_name_H-M   'P 1'
#
loop_
_entity.id
_entity.type
_entity.pdbx_description
1 polymer ?
#
loop_
_entity_poly.entity_id
_entity_poly.type
_entity_poly.pdbx_seq_one_letter_code
_entity_poly.pdbx_strand_id
1 'polypeptide(L)'
;YKHSDQAKPGFDYDVVSNESLRLDGASTVNLLLGAMRYLLNPDDAIARAQLSYEFAKLYEPERPFTDVFAVTNHSFFESNLPLEFTKDKGSLKKLPLFELTETLISIFKLGEHPGEIAYLLAFQNLVLEFYSRERNDLGAFLEWWEENKGKKSVQVSGEVNAVQILTIHKAKGLQFKYVIIPF
;
A
#
# COMPACT_ATOMS: atom_id res chain seq x y z
N TYR A 1 -12.08 -8.69 -2.84
CA TYR A 1 -13.16 -8.67 -3.84
C TYR A 1 -14.33 -9.46 -3.30
N LYS A 2 -15.27 -8.78 -2.64
CA LYS A 2 -16.63 -9.31 -2.48
C LYS A 2 -17.30 -9.14 -3.82
N HIS A 3 -17.51 -10.22 -4.56
CA HIS A 3 -18.54 -10.23 -5.58
C HIS A 3 -18.97 -11.64 -5.98
N SER A 4 -20.17 -11.98 -5.62
CA SER A 4 -21.12 -12.33 -6.65
C SER A 4 -22.52 -12.12 -6.08
N ASP A 5 -23.26 -11.17 -6.64
CA ASP A 5 -24.70 -11.01 -6.41
C ASP A 5 -25.54 -12.24 -6.83
N GLN A 6 -24.87 -13.35 -7.11
CA GLN A 6 -25.47 -14.65 -7.47
C GLN A 6 -25.07 -15.79 -6.53
N ALA A 7 -24.36 -15.53 -5.44
CA ALA A 7 -24.10 -16.54 -4.44
C ALA A 7 -25.42 -16.92 -3.75
N LYS A 8 -25.75 -18.22 -3.76
CA LYS A 8 -26.88 -18.75 -3.00
C LYS A 8 -26.73 -18.30 -1.54
N PRO A 9 -27.81 -17.84 -0.85
CA PRO A 9 -27.76 -17.45 0.55
C PRO A 9 -27.17 -18.59 1.38
N GLY A 10 -26.03 -18.35 2.04
CA GLY A 10 -25.43 -19.30 2.96
C GLY A 10 -23.98 -19.73 2.69
N PHE A 11 -23.35 -19.30 1.57
CA PHE A 11 -21.92 -19.55 1.33
C PHE A 11 -21.17 -18.24 1.23
N ASP A 12 -20.49 -17.87 2.32
CA ASP A 12 -19.50 -16.79 2.32
C ASP A 12 -18.10 -17.42 2.16
N TYR A 13 -17.40 -17.09 1.09
CA TYR A 13 -16.04 -17.57 0.86
C TYR A 13 -15.16 -16.43 0.38
N ASP A 14 -13.96 -16.36 0.93
CA ASP A 14 -12.94 -15.43 0.48
C ASP A 14 -12.21 -15.99 -0.75
N VAL A 15 -11.83 -15.11 -1.66
CA VAL A 15 -11.01 -15.42 -2.82
C VAL A 15 -9.68 -14.72 -2.70
N VAL A 16 -8.61 -15.46 -2.74
CA VAL A 16 -7.24 -14.95 -2.60
C VAL A 16 -6.42 -15.31 -3.84
N SER A 17 -5.78 -14.32 -4.43
CA SER A 17 -4.75 -14.53 -5.45
C SER A 17 -3.41 -13.97 -4.97
N ASN A 18 -2.30 -14.56 -5.44
CA ASN A 18 -0.98 -14.02 -5.11
C ASN A 18 -0.78 -12.58 -5.65
N GLU A 19 -1.52 -12.18 -6.66
CA GLU A 19 -1.46 -10.82 -7.22
C GLU A 19 -2.27 -9.83 -6.38
N SER A 20 -3.39 -10.28 -5.80
CA SER A 20 -4.18 -9.45 -4.88
C SER A 20 -3.47 -9.21 -3.54
N LEU A 21 -2.40 -9.96 -3.23
CA LEU A 21 -1.60 -9.82 -2.02
C LEU A 21 -0.33 -8.98 -2.22
N ARG A 22 -0.12 -8.41 -3.41
CA ARG A 22 1.05 -7.56 -3.67
C ARG A 22 0.96 -6.26 -2.89
N LEU A 23 2.10 -5.87 -2.30
CA LEU A 23 2.18 -4.64 -1.50
C LEU A 23 2.00 -3.38 -2.35
N ASP A 24 2.45 -3.39 -3.60
CA ASP A 24 2.31 -2.26 -4.52
C ASP A 24 0.86 -2.03 -5.03
N GLY A 25 -0.05 -2.96 -4.73
CA GLY A 25 -1.49 -2.81 -4.97
C GLY A 25 -2.26 -2.18 -3.82
N ALA A 26 -1.67 -2.12 -2.62
CA ALA A 26 -2.33 -1.63 -1.42
C ALA A 26 -2.32 -0.09 -1.36
N SER A 27 -3.49 0.52 -1.16
CA SER A 27 -3.62 1.98 -1.13
C SER A 27 -2.89 2.61 0.06
N THR A 28 -2.91 1.97 1.22
CA THR A 28 -2.18 2.44 2.40
C THR A 28 -0.66 2.43 2.19
N VAL A 29 -0.12 1.39 1.56
CA VAL A 29 1.30 1.31 1.21
C VAL A 29 1.69 2.38 0.19
N ASN A 30 0.85 2.57 -0.83
CA ASN A 30 1.09 3.58 -1.85
C ASN A 30 1.00 5.00 -1.29
N LEU A 31 0.11 5.25 -0.33
CA LEU A 31 0.06 6.53 0.39
C LEU A 31 1.35 6.79 1.18
N LEU A 32 1.85 5.79 1.92
CA LEU A 32 3.12 5.90 2.65
C LEU A 32 4.28 6.22 1.71
N LEU A 33 4.38 5.51 0.60
CA LEU A 33 5.43 5.74 -0.40
C LEU A 33 5.29 7.12 -1.07
N GLY A 34 4.07 7.56 -1.35
CA GLY A 34 3.79 8.91 -1.86
C GLY A 34 4.24 9.99 -0.88
N ALA A 35 3.92 9.84 0.41
CA ALA A 35 4.35 10.75 1.47
C ALA A 35 5.89 10.76 1.61
N MET A 36 6.53 9.61 1.57
CA MET A 36 7.99 9.47 1.62
C MET A 36 8.68 10.16 0.43
N ARG A 37 8.17 9.95 -0.80
CA ARG A 37 8.68 10.64 -2.01
C ARG A 37 8.51 12.15 -1.91
N TYR A 38 7.35 12.60 -1.45
CA TYR A 38 7.08 14.02 -1.26
C TYR A 38 8.02 14.64 -0.21
N LEU A 39 8.29 13.96 0.90
CA LEU A 39 9.28 14.42 1.89
C LEU A 39 10.69 14.49 1.31
N LEU A 40 11.06 13.57 0.44
CA LEU A 40 12.37 13.56 -0.21
C LEU A 40 12.52 14.71 -1.20
N ASN A 41 11.53 14.93 -2.07
CA ASN A 41 11.49 16.00 -3.06
C ASN A 41 10.09 16.63 -3.18
N PRO A 42 9.81 17.69 -2.41
CA PRO A 42 8.52 18.37 -2.41
C PRO A 42 8.16 19.04 -3.74
N ASP A 43 9.16 19.33 -4.58
CA ASP A 43 8.96 19.99 -5.89
C ASP A 43 8.59 19.01 -7.00
N ASP A 44 8.70 17.70 -6.74
CA ASP A 44 8.30 16.68 -7.69
C ASP A 44 6.77 16.64 -7.87
N ALA A 45 6.33 17.06 -9.06
CA ALA A 45 4.91 17.11 -9.42
C ALA A 45 4.28 15.69 -9.46
N ILE A 46 5.05 14.67 -9.82
CA ILE A 46 4.58 13.27 -9.86
C ILE A 46 4.37 12.76 -8.44
N ALA A 47 5.31 13.01 -7.54
CA ALA A 47 5.17 12.63 -6.13
C ALA A 47 3.95 13.29 -5.49
N ARG A 48 3.71 14.59 -5.76
CA ARG A 48 2.51 15.31 -5.31
C ARG A 48 1.22 14.69 -5.86
N ALA A 49 1.19 14.45 -7.16
CA ALA A 49 0.02 13.87 -7.80
C ALA A 49 -0.31 12.49 -7.25
N GLN A 50 0.71 11.65 -7.06
CA GLN A 50 0.55 10.33 -6.49
C GLN A 50 0.03 10.39 -5.05
N LEU A 51 0.62 11.25 -4.21
CA LEU A 51 0.19 11.42 -2.82
C LEU A 51 -1.27 11.92 -2.75
N SER A 52 -1.64 12.91 -3.58
CA SER A 52 -3.01 13.40 -3.67
C SER A 52 -4.00 12.31 -4.07
N TYR A 53 -3.63 11.52 -5.06
CA TYR A 53 -4.47 10.43 -5.59
C TYR A 53 -4.73 9.37 -4.53
N GLU A 54 -3.67 8.86 -3.88
CA GLU A 54 -3.83 7.79 -2.88
C GLU A 54 -4.54 8.31 -1.62
N PHE A 55 -4.32 9.57 -1.25
CA PHE A 55 -5.05 10.19 -0.15
C PHE A 55 -6.55 10.33 -0.47
N ALA A 56 -6.90 10.88 -1.62
CA ALA A 56 -8.29 11.00 -2.02
C ALA A 56 -8.98 9.64 -2.13
N LYS A 57 -8.30 8.63 -2.67
CA LYS A 57 -8.82 7.27 -2.79
C LYS A 57 -9.20 6.64 -1.44
N LEU A 58 -8.44 6.94 -0.37
CA LEU A 58 -8.69 6.39 0.96
C LEU A 58 -9.71 7.21 1.77
N TYR A 59 -9.70 8.54 1.65
CA TYR A 59 -10.45 9.44 2.53
C TYR A 59 -11.58 10.19 1.85
N GLU A 60 -11.52 10.32 0.52
CA GLU A 60 -12.49 11.08 -0.29
C GLU A 60 -12.90 10.27 -1.54
N PRO A 61 -13.40 9.03 -1.39
CA PRO A 61 -13.63 8.12 -2.53
C PRO A 61 -14.61 8.66 -3.57
N GLU A 62 -15.48 9.58 -3.18
CA GLU A 62 -16.48 10.20 -4.07
C GLU A 62 -15.93 11.42 -4.83
N ARG A 63 -14.70 11.86 -4.53
CA ARG A 63 -14.10 13.02 -5.18
C ARG A 63 -13.68 12.70 -6.61
N PRO A 64 -14.11 13.46 -7.61
CA PRO A 64 -13.72 13.25 -9.00
C PRO A 64 -12.19 13.35 -9.17
N PHE A 65 -11.60 12.45 -9.93
CA PHE A 65 -10.16 12.46 -10.20
C PHE A 65 -9.68 13.75 -10.87
N THR A 66 -10.51 14.36 -11.71
CA THR A 66 -10.23 15.67 -12.32
C THR A 66 -9.92 16.72 -11.28
N ASP A 67 -10.60 16.72 -10.14
CA ASP A 67 -10.44 17.70 -9.08
C ASP A 67 -9.20 17.40 -8.22
N VAL A 68 -8.84 16.13 -8.09
CA VAL A 68 -7.61 15.71 -7.41
C VAL A 68 -6.37 16.21 -8.16
N PHE A 69 -6.38 16.13 -9.50
CA PHE A 69 -5.24 16.53 -10.34
C PHE A 69 -5.27 18.00 -10.78
N ALA A 70 -6.41 18.69 -10.65
CA ALA A 70 -6.51 20.13 -10.92
C ALA A 70 -5.71 21.00 -9.91
N VAL A 71 -5.18 20.38 -8.85
CA VAL A 71 -4.39 21.05 -7.81
C VAL A 71 -3.00 21.38 -8.34
N THR A 72 -2.88 22.53 -9.01
CA THR A 72 -1.61 23.02 -9.55
C THR A 72 -0.80 23.83 -8.54
N ASN A 73 -1.45 24.36 -7.48
CA ASN A 73 -0.82 25.21 -6.48
C ASN A 73 -0.37 24.38 -5.27
N HIS A 74 0.89 24.51 -4.91
CA HIS A 74 1.54 23.80 -3.78
C HIS A 74 0.83 24.03 -2.43
N SER A 75 0.42 25.26 -2.13
CA SER A 75 -0.28 25.59 -0.88
C SER A 75 -1.66 24.95 -0.79
N PHE A 76 -2.39 24.86 -1.90
CA PHE A 76 -3.68 24.19 -1.96
C PHE A 76 -3.53 22.67 -1.84
N PHE A 77 -2.50 22.09 -2.42
CA PHE A 77 -2.18 20.68 -2.24
C PHE A 77 -1.96 20.35 -0.76
N GLU A 78 -1.13 21.12 -0.05
CA GLU A 78 -0.84 20.88 1.36
C GLU A 78 -2.05 21.10 2.27
N SER A 79 -2.99 21.98 1.92
CA SER A 79 -4.20 22.21 2.72
C SER A 79 -5.16 21.00 2.76
N ASN A 80 -5.02 20.07 1.84
CA ASN A 80 -5.81 18.83 1.81
C ASN A 80 -5.16 17.68 2.60
N LEU A 81 -3.94 17.85 3.08
CA LEU A 81 -3.22 16.83 3.85
C LEU A 81 -3.30 17.09 5.36
N PRO A 82 -3.09 16.08 6.20
CA PRO A 82 -3.03 16.27 7.65
C PRO A 82 -2.03 17.35 8.04
N LEU A 83 -2.43 18.21 8.96
CA LEU A 83 -1.64 19.36 9.38
C LEU A 83 -0.31 18.92 10.02
N GLU A 84 -0.32 17.81 10.74
CA GLU A 84 0.84 17.20 11.37
C GLU A 84 1.90 16.79 10.32
N PHE A 85 1.46 16.37 9.14
CA PHE A 85 2.36 16.05 8.04
C PHE A 85 2.97 17.30 7.39
N THR A 86 2.16 18.34 7.20
CA THR A 86 2.58 19.52 6.43
C THR A 86 3.41 20.51 7.24
N LYS A 87 3.17 20.60 8.56
CA LYS A 87 3.84 21.57 9.44
C LYS A 87 5.31 21.27 9.69
N ASP A 88 5.69 20.01 9.81
CA ASP A 88 7.03 19.64 10.28
C ASP A 88 7.73 18.62 9.37
N LYS A 89 7.66 18.85 8.06
CA LYS A 89 8.35 18.02 7.05
C LYS A 89 9.85 17.89 7.30
N GLY A 90 10.46 18.94 7.85
CA GLY A 90 11.90 18.94 8.15
C GLY A 90 12.29 17.96 9.25
N SER A 91 11.48 17.83 10.29
CA SER A 91 11.69 16.84 11.35
C SER A 91 11.35 15.43 10.88
N LEU A 92 10.24 15.27 10.16
CA LEU A 92 9.85 13.97 9.59
C LEU A 92 10.97 13.38 8.69
N LYS A 93 11.55 14.19 7.82
CA LYS A 93 12.64 13.76 6.94
C LYS A 93 13.90 13.28 7.67
N LYS A 94 14.10 13.69 8.91
CA LYS A 94 15.27 13.33 9.73
C LYS A 94 15.05 12.04 10.53
N LEU A 95 13.84 11.56 10.63
CA LEU A 95 13.55 10.33 11.37
C LEU A 95 14.22 9.14 10.70
N PRO A 96 14.67 8.15 11.49
CA PRO A 96 15.01 6.83 10.97
C PRO A 96 13.85 6.25 10.15
N LEU A 97 14.16 5.50 9.11
CA LEU A 97 13.18 5.01 8.13
C LEU A 97 12.00 4.27 8.78
N PHE A 98 12.27 3.44 9.78
CA PHE A 98 11.20 2.71 10.48
C PHE A 98 10.33 3.65 11.32
N GLU A 99 10.94 4.56 12.09
CA GLU A 99 10.21 5.57 12.88
C GLU A 99 9.40 6.51 11.97
N LEU A 100 9.95 6.89 10.83
CA LEU A 100 9.22 7.66 9.83
C LEU A 100 7.98 6.89 9.35
N THR A 101 8.12 5.61 9.06
CA THR A 101 7.01 4.76 8.61
C THR A 101 5.90 4.71 9.66
N GLU A 102 6.23 4.46 10.93
CA GLU A 102 5.27 4.43 12.03
C GLU A 102 4.61 5.79 12.26
N THR A 103 5.39 6.86 12.20
CA THR A 103 4.88 8.23 12.33
C THR A 103 3.90 8.56 11.22
N LEU A 104 4.20 8.21 9.97
CA LEU A 104 3.30 8.41 8.84
C LEU A 104 2.03 7.56 8.96
N ILE A 105 2.12 6.31 9.40
CA ILE A 105 0.95 5.46 9.69
C ILE A 105 0.03 6.14 10.70
N SER A 106 0.60 6.72 11.75
CA SER A 106 -0.14 7.45 12.79
C SER A 106 -0.78 8.74 12.26
N ILE A 107 0.00 9.59 11.57
CA ILE A 107 -0.46 10.88 11.03
C ILE A 107 -1.63 10.67 10.05
N PHE A 108 -1.50 9.71 9.16
CA PHE A 108 -2.54 9.39 8.17
C PHE A 108 -3.59 8.41 8.71
N LYS A 109 -3.52 7.96 9.97
CA LYS A 109 -4.47 7.02 10.60
C LYS A 109 -4.71 5.76 9.78
N LEU A 110 -3.68 5.24 9.14
CA LEU A 110 -3.80 4.11 8.21
C LEU A 110 -4.25 2.82 8.88
N GLY A 111 -4.05 2.68 10.19
CA GLY A 111 -4.56 1.55 10.97
C GLY A 111 -6.10 1.49 11.09
N GLU A 112 -6.82 2.55 10.72
CA GLU A 112 -8.28 2.59 10.71
C GLU A 112 -8.90 1.94 9.47
N HIS A 113 -8.08 1.37 8.56
CA HIS A 113 -8.50 0.64 7.36
C HIS A 113 -8.35 -0.88 7.54
N PRO A 114 -9.33 -1.61 8.11
CA PRO A 114 -9.16 -3.02 8.51
C PRO A 114 -8.75 -3.93 7.35
N GLY A 115 -9.23 -3.67 6.14
CA GLY A 115 -8.88 -4.45 4.94
C GLY A 115 -7.42 -4.30 4.48
N GLU A 116 -6.71 -3.30 4.99
CA GLU A 116 -5.35 -2.95 4.60
C GLU A 116 -4.29 -3.24 5.69
N ILE A 117 -4.71 -3.64 6.90
CA ILE A 117 -3.79 -3.86 8.04
C ILE A 117 -2.71 -4.88 7.72
N ALA A 118 -3.05 -5.97 7.04
CA ALA A 118 -2.09 -7.01 6.68
C ALA A 118 -0.97 -6.47 5.76
N TYR A 119 -1.33 -5.56 4.85
CA TYR A 119 -0.36 -4.90 3.96
C TYR A 119 0.53 -3.92 4.72
N LEU A 120 -0.03 -3.16 5.66
CA LEU A 120 0.75 -2.26 6.53
C LEU A 120 1.78 -3.03 7.35
N LEU A 121 1.37 -4.11 8.01
CA LEU A 121 2.28 -4.94 8.80
C LEU A 121 3.37 -5.57 7.94
N ALA A 122 3.01 -6.08 6.76
CA ALA A 122 3.99 -6.64 5.84
C ALA A 122 4.96 -5.57 5.32
N PHE A 123 4.48 -4.35 5.07
CA PHE A 123 5.32 -3.22 4.68
C PHE A 123 6.26 -2.77 5.81
N GLN A 124 5.78 -2.67 7.05
CA GLN A 124 6.63 -2.36 8.21
C GLN A 124 7.73 -3.40 8.41
N ASN A 125 7.41 -4.71 8.30
CA ASN A 125 8.40 -5.76 8.36
C ASN A 125 9.45 -5.65 7.25
N LEU A 126 9.03 -5.29 6.04
CA LEU A 126 9.93 -5.07 4.91
C LEU A 126 10.85 -3.86 5.13
N VAL A 127 10.33 -2.76 5.68
CA VAL A 127 11.11 -1.59 6.06
C VAL A 127 12.14 -1.98 7.13
N LEU A 128 11.76 -2.76 8.11
CA LEU A 128 12.65 -3.24 9.16
C LEU A 128 13.75 -4.17 8.60
N GLU A 129 13.39 -5.05 7.67
CA GLU A 129 14.35 -5.92 6.97
C GLU A 129 15.36 -5.09 6.18
N PHE A 130 14.91 -4.08 5.45
CA PHE A 130 15.79 -3.17 4.70
C PHE A 130 16.72 -2.41 5.66
N TYR A 131 16.19 -1.84 6.73
CA TYR A 131 16.95 -1.12 7.74
C TYR A 131 18.06 -1.96 8.37
N SER A 132 17.81 -3.24 8.59
CA SER A 132 18.81 -4.15 9.18
C SER A 132 19.96 -4.54 8.25
N ARG A 133 19.78 -4.42 6.92
CA ARG A 133 20.76 -4.87 5.90
C ARG A 133 21.47 -3.73 5.19
N GLU A 134 20.81 -2.60 5.07
CA GLU A 134 21.23 -1.47 4.25
C GLU A 134 21.43 -0.20 5.11
N ARG A 135 21.84 0.88 4.47
CA ARG A 135 21.92 2.18 5.16
C ARG A 135 20.52 2.71 5.46
N ASN A 136 20.38 3.40 6.60
CA ASN A 136 19.15 4.10 6.98
C ASN A 136 18.96 5.37 6.15
N ASP A 137 18.71 5.20 4.85
CA ASP A 137 18.53 6.28 3.88
C ASP A 137 17.20 6.10 3.15
N LEU A 138 16.36 7.15 3.21
CA LEU A 138 15.04 7.15 2.60
C LEU A 138 15.10 7.04 1.07
N GLY A 139 16.08 7.71 0.44
CA GLY A 139 16.25 7.67 -1.00
C GLY A 139 16.64 6.26 -1.47
N ALA A 140 17.63 5.66 -0.80
CA ALA A 140 18.05 4.29 -1.08
C ALA A 140 16.91 3.27 -0.91
N PHE A 141 16.06 3.46 0.11
CA PHE A 141 14.87 2.61 0.29
C PHE A 141 13.88 2.75 -0.87
N LEU A 142 13.60 3.97 -1.31
CA LEU A 142 12.65 4.21 -2.40
C LEU A 142 13.16 3.65 -3.73
N GLU A 143 14.46 3.77 -4.03
CA GLU A 143 15.09 3.16 -5.20
C GLU A 143 15.00 1.62 -5.13
N TRP A 144 15.39 1.04 -4.01
CA TRP A 144 15.28 -0.40 -3.78
C TRP A 144 13.84 -0.90 -3.91
N TRP A 145 12.87 -0.13 -3.41
CA TRP A 145 11.44 -0.47 -3.54
C TRP A 145 11.02 -0.54 -5.01
N GLU A 146 11.40 0.44 -5.83
CA GLU A 146 11.05 0.43 -7.26
C GLU A 146 11.53 -0.82 -7.98
N GLU A 147 12.72 -1.30 -7.66
CA GLU A 147 13.31 -2.50 -8.25
C GLU A 147 12.66 -3.80 -7.76
N ASN A 148 12.13 -3.80 -6.53
CA ASN A 148 11.70 -5.03 -5.86
C ASN A 148 10.17 -5.14 -5.63
N LYS A 149 9.40 -4.06 -5.76
CA LYS A 149 7.96 -4.01 -5.45
C LYS A 149 7.14 -5.12 -6.11
N GLY A 150 7.47 -5.49 -7.35
CA GLY A 150 6.78 -6.55 -8.09
C GLY A 150 6.91 -7.96 -7.48
N LYS A 151 7.85 -8.14 -6.54
CA LYS A 151 8.12 -9.42 -5.87
C LYS A 151 7.65 -9.44 -4.40
N LYS A 152 7.16 -8.30 -3.89
CA LYS A 152 6.77 -8.15 -2.49
C LYS A 152 5.26 -8.31 -2.31
N SER A 153 4.89 -9.25 -1.47
CA SER A 153 3.49 -9.57 -1.16
C SER A 153 3.32 -9.91 0.31
N VAL A 154 2.09 -9.80 0.79
CA VAL A 154 1.73 -10.31 2.11
C VAL A 154 1.94 -11.82 2.11
N GLN A 155 2.68 -12.31 3.10
CA GLN A 155 2.84 -13.75 3.33
C GLN A 155 1.58 -14.26 4.02
N VAL A 156 0.79 -15.05 3.33
CA VAL A 156 -0.35 -15.75 3.94
C VAL A 156 0.14 -17.12 4.37
N SER A 157 0.11 -17.39 5.67
CA SER A 157 0.36 -18.73 6.21
C SER A 157 -0.68 -19.70 5.63
N GLY A 158 -0.24 -20.88 5.17
CA GLY A 158 -0.94 -21.79 4.24
C GLY A 158 -2.31 -22.37 4.64
N GLU A 159 -2.98 -21.88 5.68
CA GLU A 159 -4.29 -22.34 6.14
C GLU A 159 -5.35 -21.24 6.08
N VAL A 160 -5.41 -20.51 4.97
CA VAL A 160 -6.52 -19.60 4.75
C VAL A 160 -7.69 -20.38 4.18
N ASN A 161 -8.83 -20.34 4.87
CA ASN A 161 -10.08 -20.92 4.39
C ASN A 161 -10.67 -20.05 3.25
N ALA A 162 -9.99 -20.06 2.11
CA ALA A 162 -10.33 -19.25 0.95
C ALA A 162 -10.10 -20.02 -0.36
N VAL A 163 -10.81 -19.63 -1.39
CA VAL A 163 -10.54 -20.12 -2.77
C VAL A 163 -9.26 -19.46 -3.28
N GLN A 164 -8.23 -20.25 -3.55
CA GLN A 164 -6.96 -19.75 -4.06
C GLN A 164 -6.95 -19.73 -5.59
N ILE A 165 -6.69 -18.57 -6.18
CA ILE A 165 -6.45 -18.44 -7.63
C ILE A 165 -4.94 -18.48 -7.86
N LEU A 166 -4.50 -19.48 -8.63
CA LEU A 166 -3.09 -19.71 -8.92
C LEU A 166 -2.89 -19.92 -10.42
N THR A 167 -1.74 -19.49 -10.94
CA THR A 167 -1.29 -19.92 -12.26
C THR A 167 -0.80 -21.37 -12.19
N ILE A 168 -0.87 -22.09 -13.33
CA ILE A 168 -0.39 -23.47 -13.44
C ILE A 168 1.06 -23.62 -12.96
N HIS A 169 1.92 -22.64 -13.28
CA HIS A 169 3.32 -22.67 -12.86
C HIS A 169 3.47 -22.55 -11.32
N LYS A 170 2.65 -21.73 -10.68
CA LYS A 170 2.67 -21.57 -9.21
C LYS A 170 2.01 -22.75 -8.48
N ALA A 171 1.10 -23.46 -9.14
CA ALA A 171 0.47 -24.65 -8.60
C ALA A 171 1.37 -25.91 -8.67
N LYS A 172 2.47 -25.86 -9.43
CA LYS A 172 3.37 -27.00 -9.59
C LYS A 172 4.00 -27.42 -8.24
N GLY A 173 3.77 -28.68 -7.87
CA GLY A 173 4.25 -29.23 -6.61
C GLY A 173 3.35 -29.01 -5.42
N LEU A 174 2.23 -28.28 -5.56
CA LEU A 174 1.22 -28.12 -4.52
C LEU A 174 0.12 -29.18 -4.65
N GLN A 175 -0.48 -29.53 -3.52
CA GLN A 175 -1.60 -30.47 -3.48
C GLN A 175 -2.83 -29.76 -2.92
N PHE A 176 -3.96 -29.91 -3.61
CA PHE A 176 -5.23 -29.32 -3.21
C PHE A 176 -6.31 -30.39 -3.16
N LYS A 177 -7.23 -30.26 -2.21
CA LYS A 177 -8.36 -31.17 -2.08
C LYS A 177 -9.33 -31.06 -3.26
N TYR A 178 -9.49 -29.86 -3.78
CA TYR A 178 -10.31 -29.55 -4.95
C TYR A 178 -9.55 -28.60 -5.88
N VAL A 179 -9.62 -28.87 -7.18
CA VAL A 179 -9.04 -28.00 -8.22
C VAL A 179 -10.13 -27.70 -9.25
N ILE A 180 -10.33 -26.41 -9.54
CA ILE A 180 -11.25 -25.96 -10.58
C ILE A 180 -10.40 -25.30 -11.67
N ILE A 181 -10.51 -25.79 -12.89
CA ILE A 181 -9.86 -25.22 -14.07
C ILE A 181 -10.97 -24.63 -14.93
N PRO A 182 -11.14 -23.30 -14.96
CA PRO A 182 -12.14 -22.65 -15.81
C PRO A 182 -11.63 -22.60 -17.25
N PHE A 183 -12.44 -23.07 -18.19
CA PHE A 183 -12.26 -22.94 -19.64
C PHE A 183 -13.44 -22.22 -20.26
#